data_f8e0adb6bad018bb9b8ee12e803bf436
#
_entry.id   f8e0adb6bad018bb9b8ee12e803bf436
#
_cell.length_a   1.000
_cell.length_b   1.000
_cell.length_c   1.000
_cell.angle_alpha   90.00
_cell.angle_beta   90.00
_cell.angle_gamma   90.00
#
_symmetry.space_group_name_H-M   'P 1'
#
loop_
_entity.id
_entity.type
_entity.pdbx_description
1 polymer ?
#
loop_
_entity_poly.entity_id
_entity_poly.type
_entity_poly.pdbx_seq_one_letter_code
_entity_poly.pdbx_strand_id
1 'polypeptide(L)'
;MRIVGAALSDAGIPFALAGGFAAWVHGAPQSEHDADFVIREQDRSTAWEALAATELRVEDPVENWLFKAYRGDALVDIIFRLDGEPVPEEIFGRAESFDVFGVPMPVMQATDILSEKMRVLTEQRCNFSNLLPVARALREQVDWVVVADRIAGNPYAEAFLYLLDRLDVVEHPDTARAGGAEDDDGAAGAVEARDDEGAGTGGVEDLVRPRIA
;
A
#
# COMPACT_ATOMS: atom_id res chain seq x y z
N MET A 1 -6.87 -19.76 3.02
CA MET A 1 -5.71 -19.37 2.19
C MET A 1 -5.07 -20.57 1.49
N ARG A 2 -4.41 -21.55 2.18
CA ARG A 2 -3.71 -22.68 1.52
C ARG A 2 -4.60 -23.49 0.56
N ILE A 3 -5.84 -23.84 0.97
CA ILE A 3 -6.79 -24.58 0.14
C ILE A 3 -7.15 -23.79 -1.11
N VAL A 4 -7.37 -22.48 -0.97
CA VAL A 4 -7.70 -21.58 -2.09
C VAL A 4 -6.55 -21.54 -3.09
N GLY A 5 -5.31 -21.26 -2.63
CA GLY A 5 -4.15 -21.21 -3.51
C GLY A 5 -3.91 -22.54 -4.25
N ALA A 6 -4.05 -23.68 -3.55
CA ALA A 6 -3.92 -25.00 -4.18
C ALA A 6 -5.03 -25.25 -5.23
N ALA A 7 -6.29 -24.97 -4.90
CA ALA A 7 -7.41 -25.19 -5.82
C ALA A 7 -7.33 -24.32 -7.08
N LEU A 8 -6.92 -23.05 -6.93
CA LEU A 8 -6.73 -22.17 -8.08
C LEU A 8 -5.54 -22.63 -8.95
N SER A 9 -4.43 -23.07 -8.33
CA SER A 9 -3.28 -23.63 -9.04
C SER A 9 -3.66 -24.91 -9.80
N ASP A 10 -4.37 -25.84 -9.15
CA ASP A 10 -4.77 -27.11 -9.75
C ASP A 10 -5.73 -26.91 -10.91
N ALA A 11 -6.56 -25.85 -10.86
CA ALA A 11 -7.46 -25.44 -11.94
C ALA A 11 -6.76 -24.65 -13.06
N GLY A 12 -5.45 -24.35 -12.92
CA GLY A 12 -4.69 -23.59 -13.89
C GLY A 12 -5.12 -22.11 -14.01
N ILE A 13 -5.75 -21.56 -12.97
CA ILE A 13 -6.25 -20.19 -12.94
C ILE A 13 -5.12 -19.25 -12.51
N PRO A 14 -4.79 -18.21 -13.29
CA PRO A 14 -3.91 -17.16 -12.85
C PRO A 14 -4.50 -16.40 -11.66
N PHE A 15 -3.73 -16.30 -10.58
CA PHE A 15 -4.12 -15.58 -9.37
C PHE A 15 -2.91 -14.95 -8.68
N ALA A 16 -3.16 -14.06 -7.74
CA ALA A 16 -2.15 -13.60 -6.80
C ALA A 16 -2.76 -13.36 -5.41
N LEU A 17 -2.01 -13.66 -4.36
CA LEU A 17 -2.32 -13.20 -3.01
C LEU A 17 -2.23 -11.69 -2.97
N ALA A 18 -3.22 -11.04 -2.35
CA ALA A 18 -3.39 -9.60 -2.32
C ALA A 18 -3.58 -9.07 -0.89
N GLY A 19 -3.91 -7.80 -0.76
CA GLY A 19 -4.38 -7.22 0.48
C GLY A 19 -3.37 -7.23 1.63
N GLY A 20 -3.90 -7.51 2.83
CA GLY A 20 -3.13 -7.48 4.07
C GLY A 20 -2.10 -8.61 4.17
N PHE A 21 -2.45 -9.81 3.74
CA PHE A 21 -1.55 -10.95 3.78
C PHE A 21 -0.43 -10.86 2.76
N ALA A 22 -0.68 -10.29 1.56
CA ALA A 22 0.38 -10.00 0.62
C ALA A 22 1.39 -8.98 1.18
N ALA A 23 0.89 -7.92 1.80
CA ALA A 23 1.74 -6.94 2.49
C ALA A 23 2.59 -7.59 3.59
N TRP A 24 2.00 -8.50 4.38
CA TRP A 24 2.72 -9.25 5.42
C TRP A 24 3.83 -10.14 4.84
N VAL A 25 3.59 -10.81 3.73
CA VAL A 25 4.63 -11.60 3.03
C VAL A 25 5.82 -10.73 2.63
N HIS A 26 5.59 -9.46 2.26
CA HIS A 26 6.62 -8.48 1.95
C HIS A 26 7.24 -7.81 3.20
N GLY A 27 6.85 -8.20 4.42
CA GLY A 27 7.44 -7.70 5.66
C GLY A 27 6.60 -6.70 6.43
N ALA A 28 5.38 -6.39 6.02
CA ALA A 28 4.46 -5.57 6.79
C ALA A 28 3.96 -6.31 8.05
N PRO A 29 3.37 -5.61 9.02
CA PRO A 29 2.73 -6.25 10.16
C PRO A 29 1.72 -7.32 9.74
N GLN A 30 1.60 -8.39 10.52
CA GLN A 30 0.67 -9.48 10.24
C GLN A 30 -0.77 -8.94 10.10
N SER A 31 -1.47 -9.39 9.07
CA SER A 31 -2.89 -9.08 8.89
C SER A 31 -3.72 -9.88 9.88
N GLU A 32 -4.64 -9.18 10.56
CA GLU A 32 -5.66 -9.78 11.43
C GLU A 32 -7.00 -9.93 10.69
N HIS A 33 -7.03 -9.57 9.42
CA HIS A 33 -8.23 -9.58 8.58
C HIS A 33 -8.25 -10.78 7.63
N ASP A 34 -9.29 -10.82 6.80
CA ASP A 34 -9.49 -11.83 5.78
C ASP A 34 -8.33 -11.86 4.77
N ALA A 35 -8.14 -13.02 4.14
CA ALA A 35 -7.16 -13.13 3.08
C ALA A 35 -7.81 -12.76 1.73
N ASP A 36 -7.09 -11.99 0.93
CA ASP A 36 -7.52 -11.53 -0.38
C ASP A 36 -6.75 -12.25 -1.47
N PHE A 37 -7.45 -12.73 -2.51
CA PHE A 37 -6.87 -13.22 -3.74
C PHE A 37 -7.45 -12.46 -4.91
N VAL A 38 -6.61 -12.07 -5.85
CA VAL A 38 -7.06 -11.50 -7.12
C VAL A 38 -7.02 -12.57 -8.20
N ILE A 39 -8.04 -12.57 -9.07
CA ILE A 39 -8.14 -13.42 -10.26
C ILE A 39 -8.60 -12.58 -11.44
N ARG A 40 -8.47 -13.10 -12.66
CA ARG A 40 -9.08 -12.48 -13.84
C ARG A 40 -10.61 -12.59 -13.78
N GLU A 41 -11.32 -11.56 -14.20
CA GLU A 41 -12.78 -11.59 -14.23
C GLU A 41 -13.33 -12.75 -15.08
N GLN A 42 -12.70 -13.03 -16.20
CA GLN A 42 -13.09 -14.15 -17.09
C GLN A 42 -12.97 -15.52 -16.42
N ASP A 43 -12.12 -15.67 -15.40
CA ASP A 43 -11.90 -16.94 -14.70
C ASP A 43 -12.82 -17.11 -13.49
N ARG A 44 -13.72 -16.14 -13.21
CA ARG A 44 -14.63 -16.13 -12.05
C ARG A 44 -15.41 -17.44 -11.91
N SER A 45 -16.04 -17.91 -12.99
CA SER A 45 -16.87 -19.13 -12.95
C SER A 45 -16.05 -20.37 -12.69
N THR A 46 -14.88 -20.50 -13.34
CA THR A 46 -13.97 -21.63 -13.16
C THR A 46 -13.39 -21.64 -11.75
N ALA A 47 -13.02 -20.45 -11.20
CA ALA A 47 -12.55 -20.31 -9.83
C ALA A 47 -13.64 -20.69 -8.82
N TRP A 48 -14.86 -20.25 -9.05
CA TRP A 48 -16.01 -20.65 -8.22
C TRP A 48 -16.18 -22.16 -8.17
N GLU A 49 -16.22 -22.83 -9.34
CA GLU A 49 -16.37 -24.29 -9.43
C GLU A 49 -15.22 -25.03 -8.75
N ALA A 50 -13.98 -24.58 -8.98
CA ALA A 50 -12.80 -25.17 -8.36
C ALA A 50 -12.84 -25.06 -6.83
N LEU A 51 -13.25 -23.93 -6.28
CA LEU A 51 -13.35 -23.73 -4.82
C LEU A 51 -14.56 -24.47 -4.23
N ALA A 52 -15.70 -24.50 -4.91
CA ALA A 52 -16.89 -25.24 -4.47
C ALA A 52 -16.70 -26.76 -4.48
N ALA A 53 -15.73 -27.28 -5.26
CA ALA A 53 -15.34 -28.69 -5.23
C ALA A 53 -14.49 -29.08 -4.01
N THR A 54 -14.05 -28.10 -3.22
CA THR A 54 -13.29 -28.31 -1.98
C THR A 54 -14.21 -28.35 -0.74
N GLU A 55 -13.62 -28.36 0.44
CA GLU A 55 -14.36 -28.23 1.71
C GLU A 55 -14.80 -26.80 2.06
N LEU A 56 -14.61 -25.84 1.13
CA LEU A 56 -14.98 -24.45 1.31
C LEU A 56 -16.45 -24.21 0.98
N ARG A 57 -17.10 -23.38 1.78
CA ARG A 57 -18.41 -22.83 1.45
C ARG A 57 -18.22 -21.55 0.63
N VAL A 58 -18.67 -21.54 -0.60
CA VAL A 58 -18.53 -20.39 -1.51
C VAL A 58 -19.84 -19.62 -1.56
N GLU A 59 -19.78 -18.30 -1.46
CA GLU A 59 -20.93 -17.41 -1.46
C GLU A 59 -20.72 -16.22 -2.40
N ASP A 60 -21.80 -15.82 -3.09
CA ASP A 60 -21.86 -14.62 -3.93
C ASP A 60 -22.50 -13.50 -3.10
N PRO A 61 -21.73 -12.52 -2.61
CA PRO A 61 -22.27 -11.42 -1.83
C PRO A 61 -23.00 -10.41 -2.72
N VAL A 62 -23.57 -9.36 -2.12
CA VAL A 62 -24.24 -8.27 -2.84
C VAL A 62 -23.23 -7.48 -3.70
N GLU A 63 -21.97 -7.46 -3.29
CA GLU A 63 -20.87 -6.84 -4.01
C GLU A 63 -20.58 -7.59 -5.32
N ASN A 64 -20.50 -6.87 -6.42
CA ASN A 64 -20.34 -7.44 -7.76
C ASN A 64 -18.89 -7.50 -8.26
N TRP A 65 -17.92 -7.36 -7.36
CA TRP A 65 -16.48 -7.30 -7.67
C TRP A 65 -15.64 -8.41 -7.03
N LEU A 66 -16.26 -9.22 -6.15
CA LEU A 66 -15.65 -10.37 -5.51
C LEU A 66 -16.68 -11.48 -5.26
N PHE A 67 -16.22 -12.66 -4.88
CA PHE A 67 -17.00 -13.65 -4.16
C PHE A 67 -16.21 -14.18 -2.95
N LYS A 68 -16.89 -14.86 -2.04
CA LYS A 68 -16.34 -15.22 -0.73
C LYS A 68 -16.22 -16.73 -0.57
N ALA A 69 -15.13 -17.17 0.06
CA ALA A 69 -14.92 -18.56 0.42
C ALA A 69 -14.67 -18.69 1.94
N TYR A 70 -15.39 -19.58 2.59
CA TYR A 70 -15.38 -19.77 4.05
C TYR A 70 -14.92 -21.14 4.44
N ARG A 71 -14.19 -21.22 5.55
CA ARG A 71 -13.93 -22.45 6.28
C ARG A 71 -14.08 -22.20 7.79
N GLY A 72 -15.23 -22.59 8.36
CA GLY A 72 -15.60 -22.15 9.71
C GLY A 72 -15.70 -20.62 9.77
N ASP A 73 -14.95 -20.01 10.66
CA ASP A 73 -14.91 -18.55 10.82
C ASP A 73 -13.86 -17.87 9.91
N ALA A 74 -13.02 -18.64 9.23
CA ALA A 74 -12.02 -18.08 8.33
C ALA A 74 -12.65 -17.69 6.99
N LEU A 75 -12.36 -16.49 6.53
CA LEU A 75 -12.85 -15.91 5.29
C LEU A 75 -11.70 -15.64 4.32
N VAL A 76 -11.97 -15.88 3.05
CA VAL A 76 -11.12 -15.50 1.93
C VAL A 76 -11.97 -14.78 0.90
N ASP A 77 -11.53 -13.61 0.48
CA ASP A 77 -12.14 -12.83 -0.59
C ASP A 77 -11.44 -13.14 -1.92
N ILE A 78 -12.23 -13.48 -2.94
CA ILE A 78 -11.76 -13.74 -4.30
C ILE A 78 -12.21 -12.58 -5.18
N ILE A 79 -11.28 -11.68 -5.43
CA ILE A 79 -11.50 -10.39 -6.08
C ILE A 79 -11.24 -10.54 -7.58
N PHE A 80 -12.19 -10.16 -8.41
CA PHE A 80 -12.04 -10.17 -9.87
C PHE A 80 -12.18 -8.80 -10.51
N ARG A 81 -12.50 -7.76 -9.70
CA ARG A 81 -12.48 -6.35 -10.11
C ARG A 81 -11.85 -5.49 -9.03
N LEU A 82 -11.08 -4.50 -9.43
CA LEU A 82 -10.51 -3.46 -8.60
C LEU A 82 -11.07 -2.11 -9.07
N ASP A 83 -11.64 -1.34 -8.16
CA ASP A 83 -12.24 -0.02 -8.46
C ASP A 83 -13.27 -0.06 -9.61
N GLY A 84 -14.05 -1.14 -9.69
CA GLY A 84 -15.09 -1.35 -10.71
C GLY A 84 -14.60 -1.91 -12.05
N GLU A 85 -13.28 -1.95 -12.28
CA GLU A 85 -12.66 -2.46 -13.50
C GLU A 85 -12.10 -3.88 -13.29
N PRO A 86 -12.00 -4.72 -14.33
CA PRO A 86 -11.33 -6.01 -14.23
C PRO A 86 -9.92 -5.88 -13.67
N VAL A 87 -9.47 -6.87 -12.89
CA VAL A 87 -8.09 -6.92 -12.40
C VAL A 87 -7.12 -6.86 -13.58
N PRO A 88 -6.18 -5.89 -13.62
CA PRO A 88 -5.24 -5.74 -14.72
C PRO A 88 -4.35 -6.97 -14.91
N GLU A 89 -4.16 -7.38 -16.16
CA GLU A 89 -3.34 -8.55 -16.52
C GLU A 89 -1.89 -8.43 -16.03
N GLU A 90 -1.36 -7.23 -15.98
CA GLU A 90 -0.01 -6.92 -15.55
C GLU A 90 0.24 -7.29 -14.08
N ILE A 91 -0.78 -7.35 -13.24
CA ILE A 91 -0.66 -7.79 -11.84
C ILE A 91 -0.17 -9.23 -11.78
N PHE A 92 -0.75 -10.11 -12.61
CA PHE A 92 -0.35 -11.53 -12.67
C PHE A 92 1.04 -11.70 -13.25
N GLY A 93 1.41 -10.88 -14.24
CA GLY A 93 2.73 -10.90 -14.88
C GLY A 93 3.86 -10.42 -13.96
N ARG A 94 3.55 -9.55 -12.98
CA ARG A 94 4.51 -9.02 -12.02
C ARG A 94 4.52 -9.76 -10.68
N ALA A 95 3.50 -10.60 -10.41
CA ALA A 95 3.42 -11.35 -9.16
C ALA A 95 4.63 -12.27 -8.99
N GLU A 96 5.21 -12.27 -7.80
CA GLU A 96 6.36 -13.10 -7.44
C GLU A 96 5.94 -14.29 -6.59
N SER A 97 6.59 -15.44 -6.78
CA SER A 97 6.26 -16.65 -6.02
C SER A 97 6.94 -16.63 -4.65
N PHE A 98 6.14 -16.74 -3.60
CA PHE A 98 6.61 -16.88 -2.22
C PHE A 98 6.10 -18.18 -1.60
N ASP A 99 6.83 -18.73 -0.64
CA ASP A 99 6.30 -19.78 0.25
C ASP A 99 5.39 -19.14 1.31
N VAL A 100 4.09 -19.38 1.19
CA VAL A 100 3.10 -18.84 2.13
C VAL A 100 2.49 -20.01 2.91
N PHE A 101 2.90 -20.18 4.16
CA PHE A 101 2.52 -21.31 5.02
C PHE A 101 2.80 -22.68 4.41
N GLY A 102 3.95 -22.84 3.74
CA GLY A 102 4.37 -24.10 3.11
C GLY A 102 3.71 -24.38 1.75
N VAL A 103 3.09 -23.38 1.13
CA VAL A 103 2.51 -23.47 -0.21
C VAL A 103 3.11 -22.36 -1.09
N PRO A 104 3.81 -22.70 -2.17
CA PRO A 104 4.26 -21.71 -3.13
C PRO A 104 3.04 -21.06 -3.81
N MET A 105 2.94 -19.75 -3.79
CA MET A 105 1.88 -19.01 -4.47
C MET A 105 2.34 -17.65 -4.94
N PRO A 106 1.76 -17.15 -6.05
CA PRO A 106 2.04 -15.79 -6.52
C PRO A 106 1.51 -14.76 -5.52
N VAL A 107 2.29 -13.71 -5.28
CA VAL A 107 1.96 -12.59 -4.38
C VAL A 107 2.07 -11.30 -5.17
N MET A 108 1.11 -10.40 -5.04
CA MET A 108 1.16 -9.06 -5.63
C MET A 108 2.41 -8.32 -5.19
N GLN A 109 3.01 -7.53 -6.06
CA GLN A 109 4.15 -6.68 -5.71
C GLN A 109 3.76 -5.56 -4.73
N ALA A 110 4.72 -5.12 -3.92
CA ALA A 110 4.54 -4.07 -2.92
C ALA A 110 3.95 -2.78 -3.49
N THR A 111 4.37 -2.37 -4.69
CA THR A 111 3.84 -1.20 -5.42
C THR A 111 2.35 -1.36 -5.73
N ASP A 112 1.93 -2.51 -6.23
CA ASP A 112 0.53 -2.78 -6.55
C ASP A 112 -0.32 -2.81 -5.26
N ILE A 113 0.15 -3.50 -4.21
CA ILE A 113 -0.53 -3.58 -2.91
C ILE A 113 -0.75 -2.19 -2.32
N LEU A 114 0.28 -1.35 -2.30
CA LEU A 114 0.19 -0.03 -1.67
C LEU A 114 -0.68 0.91 -2.50
N SER A 115 -0.55 0.88 -3.83
CA SER A 115 -1.41 1.65 -4.74
C SER A 115 -2.89 1.34 -4.49
N GLU A 116 -3.27 0.06 -4.46
CA GLU A 116 -4.67 -0.33 -4.24
C GLU A 116 -5.18 0.06 -2.85
N LYS A 117 -4.36 -0.11 -1.79
CA LYS A 117 -4.73 0.33 -0.44
C LYS A 117 -4.91 1.86 -0.34
N MET A 118 -4.17 2.64 -1.11
CA MET A 118 -4.31 4.10 -1.14
C MET A 118 -5.47 4.54 -2.00
N ARG A 119 -5.74 3.91 -3.15
CA ARG A 119 -6.84 4.25 -4.06
C ARG A 119 -8.22 4.14 -3.41
N VAL A 120 -8.41 3.20 -2.47
CA VAL A 120 -9.67 3.00 -1.77
C VAL A 120 -9.90 3.94 -0.59
N LEU A 121 -8.98 4.88 -0.33
CA LEU A 121 -9.14 5.89 0.72
C LEU A 121 -10.25 6.87 0.34
N THR A 122 -11.14 7.12 1.29
CA THR A 122 -12.28 8.04 1.19
C THR A 122 -12.44 8.78 2.51
N GLU A 123 -13.35 9.75 2.56
CA GLU A 123 -13.68 10.47 3.80
C GLU A 123 -14.02 9.51 4.97
N GLN A 124 -14.76 8.45 4.69
CA GLN A 124 -15.17 7.47 5.70
C GLN A 124 -14.12 6.37 5.95
N ARG A 125 -13.10 6.27 5.09
CA ARG A 125 -12.08 5.22 5.11
C ARG A 125 -10.67 5.80 4.93
N CYS A 126 -10.28 6.79 5.76
CA CYS A 126 -8.94 7.39 5.73
C CYS A 126 -8.14 7.12 7.01
N ASN A 127 -8.14 5.86 7.48
CA ASN A 127 -7.38 5.50 8.67
C ASN A 127 -5.89 5.34 8.33
N PHE A 128 -5.15 6.45 8.34
CA PHE A 128 -3.72 6.50 8.06
C PHE A 128 -2.89 5.71 9.08
N SER A 129 -3.39 5.57 10.33
CA SER A 129 -2.66 4.82 11.36
C SER A 129 -2.51 3.33 11.05
N ASN A 130 -3.47 2.76 10.31
CA ASN A 130 -3.40 1.37 9.85
C ASN A 130 -2.51 1.21 8.60
N LEU A 131 -2.46 2.24 7.75
CA LEU A 131 -1.71 2.17 6.49
C LEU A 131 -0.23 2.56 6.67
N LEU A 132 0.08 3.45 7.61
CA LEU A 132 1.45 3.93 7.84
C LEU A 132 2.45 2.83 8.19
N PRO A 133 2.17 1.84 9.06
CA PRO A 133 3.08 0.72 9.32
C PRO A 133 3.35 -0.12 8.06
N VAL A 134 2.35 -0.31 7.21
CA VAL A 134 2.49 -1.03 5.93
C VAL A 134 3.41 -0.25 4.98
N ALA A 135 3.15 1.05 4.79
CA ALA A 135 3.97 1.90 3.92
C ALA A 135 5.44 1.94 4.38
N ARG A 136 5.70 2.03 5.69
CA ARG A 136 7.05 2.00 6.25
C ARG A 136 7.77 0.67 6.02
N ALA A 137 7.06 -0.45 6.17
CA ALA A 137 7.64 -1.77 5.98
C ALA A 137 7.99 -2.06 4.52
N LEU A 138 7.20 -1.54 3.60
CA LEU A 138 7.33 -1.78 2.16
C LEU A 138 8.16 -0.71 1.42
N ARG A 139 8.57 0.38 2.07
CA ARG A 139 9.12 1.59 1.44
C ARG A 139 10.22 1.33 0.42
N GLU A 140 11.14 0.38 0.71
CA GLU A 140 12.28 0.03 -0.14
C GLU A 140 11.88 -0.84 -1.36
N GLN A 141 10.66 -1.39 -1.36
CA GLN A 141 10.13 -2.28 -2.39
C GLN A 141 9.12 -1.57 -3.30
N VAL A 142 8.74 -0.34 -2.95
CA VAL A 142 7.68 0.43 -3.62
C VAL A 142 8.27 1.40 -4.61
N ASP A 143 7.78 1.36 -5.85
CA ASP A 143 7.99 2.43 -6.82
C ASP A 143 7.00 3.58 -6.54
N TRP A 144 7.50 4.59 -5.83
CA TRP A 144 6.69 5.73 -5.39
C TRP A 144 6.23 6.63 -6.54
N VAL A 145 6.94 6.63 -7.69
CA VAL A 145 6.51 7.37 -8.89
C VAL A 145 5.26 6.72 -9.46
N VAL A 146 5.25 5.39 -9.56
CA VAL A 146 4.08 4.63 -10.02
C VAL A 146 2.91 4.77 -9.04
N VAL A 147 3.17 4.74 -7.73
CA VAL A 147 2.11 4.96 -6.73
C VAL A 147 1.50 6.35 -6.89
N ALA A 148 2.32 7.40 -6.98
CA ALA A 148 1.84 8.78 -7.13
C ALA A 148 0.97 8.95 -8.38
N ASP A 149 1.35 8.36 -9.51
CA ASP A 149 0.58 8.39 -10.76
C ASP A 149 -0.79 7.71 -10.59
N ARG A 150 -0.81 6.53 -9.97
CA ARG A 150 -2.03 5.73 -9.79
C ARG A 150 -3.05 6.31 -8.81
N ILE A 151 -2.60 7.10 -7.84
CA ILE A 151 -3.48 7.72 -6.84
C ILE A 151 -3.89 9.14 -7.22
N ALA A 152 -3.40 9.66 -8.34
CA ALA A 152 -3.66 11.03 -8.78
C ALA A 152 -5.17 11.30 -8.86
N GLY A 153 -5.59 12.42 -8.28
CA GLY A 153 -7.00 12.81 -8.20
C GLY A 153 -7.78 12.25 -7.00
N ASN A 154 -7.16 11.39 -6.17
CA ASN A 154 -7.74 11.00 -4.90
C ASN A 154 -7.14 11.85 -3.76
N PRO A 155 -7.87 12.85 -3.21
CA PRO A 155 -7.29 13.79 -2.24
C PRO A 155 -6.87 13.12 -0.92
N TYR A 156 -7.49 12.02 -0.53
CA TYR A 156 -7.12 11.28 0.69
C TYR A 156 -5.82 10.50 0.49
N ALA A 157 -5.65 9.90 -0.68
CA ALA A 157 -4.41 9.20 -1.04
C ALA A 157 -3.24 10.18 -1.22
N GLU A 158 -3.47 11.32 -1.88
CA GLU A 158 -2.48 12.39 -2.02
C GLU A 158 -2.08 12.98 -0.67
N ALA A 159 -3.04 13.20 0.24
CA ALA A 159 -2.76 13.65 1.60
C ALA A 159 -1.93 12.62 2.39
N PHE A 160 -2.20 11.32 2.20
CA PHE A 160 -1.39 10.28 2.81
C PHE A 160 0.02 10.23 2.23
N LEU A 161 0.18 10.35 0.91
CA LEU A 161 1.50 10.43 0.26
C LEU A 161 2.31 11.63 0.76
N TYR A 162 1.68 12.79 0.91
CA TYR A 162 2.30 13.97 1.52
C TYR A 162 2.74 13.71 2.97
N LEU A 163 1.91 13.00 3.76
CA LEU A 163 2.28 12.60 5.12
C LEU A 163 3.51 11.69 5.12
N LEU A 164 3.57 10.70 4.21
CA LEU A 164 4.71 9.79 4.08
C LEU A 164 6.00 10.53 3.75
N ASP A 165 5.93 11.53 2.87
CA ASP A 165 7.03 12.43 2.56
C ASP A 165 7.50 13.18 3.81
N ARG A 166 6.59 13.80 4.55
CA ARG A 166 6.92 14.54 5.80
C ARG A 166 7.48 13.66 6.92
N LEU A 167 7.34 12.35 6.82
CA LEU A 167 7.85 11.35 7.75
C LEU A 167 9.11 10.64 7.24
N ASP A 168 9.69 11.11 6.13
CA ASP A 168 10.86 10.53 5.47
C ASP A 168 10.68 9.03 5.12
N VAL A 169 9.45 8.65 4.75
CA VAL A 169 9.12 7.28 4.29
C VAL A 169 9.29 7.17 2.77
N VAL A 170 9.03 8.25 2.04
CA VAL A 170 9.23 8.36 0.60
C VAL A 170 10.53 9.12 0.34
N GLU A 171 11.44 8.52 -0.41
CA GLU A 171 12.64 9.21 -0.86
C GLU A 171 12.28 10.10 -2.07
N HIS A 172 12.47 11.40 -1.94
CA HIS A 172 12.37 12.31 -3.07
C HIS A 172 13.58 12.16 -3.98
N PRO A 173 13.39 12.03 -5.32
CA PRO A 173 14.51 12.00 -6.26
C PRO A 173 15.35 13.28 -6.23
N ASP A 174 14.85 14.38 -5.67
CA ASP A 174 15.58 15.64 -5.54
C ASP A 174 16.50 15.72 -4.31
N THR A 175 16.30 14.91 -3.26
CA THR A 175 17.18 14.90 -2.08
C THR A 175 18.46 14.10 -2.31
N ALA A 176 18.44 13.14 -3.23
CA ALA A 176 19.64 12.38 -3.62
C ALA A 176 20.70 13.24 -4.37
N ARG A 177 20.32 14.42 -4.89
CA ARG A 177 21.25 15.34 -5.55
C ARG A 177 21.87 16.40 -4.62
N ALA A 178 21.29 16.62 -3.44
CA ALA A 178 21.79 17.63 -2.49
C ALA A 178 22.86 17.11 -1.52
N GLY A 179 23.05 15.79 -1.42
CA GLY A 179 24.04 15.16 -0.53
C GLY A 179 25.43 14.93 -1.11
N GLY A 180 25.66 15.33 -2.36
CA GLY A 180 26.90 15.04 -3.09
C GLY A 180 27.82 16.24 -3.42
N ALA A 181 27.58 17.41 -2.84
CA ALA A 181 28.37 18.60 -3.15
C ALA A 181 28.63 19.49 -1.92
N GLU A 182 29.41 18.98 -0.97
CA GLU A 182 30.17 19.82 -0.02
C GLU A 182 31.28 18.97 0.57
N ASP A 183 32.42 18.95 -0.12
CA ASP A 183 33.75 18.84 0.46
C ASP A 183 34.73 19.14 -0.67
N ASP A 184 35.01 20.38 -0.93
CA ASP A 184 36.37 20.88 -1.22
C ASP A 184 36.37 22.42 -1.18
N ASP A 185 37.17 22.92 -0.40
CA ASP A 185 38.17 23.93 -0.52
C ASP A 185 38.21 24.96 0.63
N GLY A 186 39.30 24.85 1.34
CA GLY A 186 39.69 25.81 2.33
C GLY A 186 40.27 27.08 1.72
N ALA A 187 40.18 28.13 2.40
CA ALA A 187 41.28 29.09 2.71
C ALA A 187 40.75 30.42 3.27
N ALA A 188 41.18 30.69 4.46
CA ALA A 188 41.65 31.95 5.02
C ALA A 188 41.10 33.29 4.51
N GLY A 189 40.57 34.06 5.46
CA GLY A 189 40.38 35.50 5.34
C GLY A 189 39.79 36.11 6.59
N ALA A 190 40.64 36.48 7.56
CA ALA A 190 40.29 37.34 8.71
C ALA A 190 39.87 38.72 8.20
N VAL A 191 38.94 39.40 8.88
CA VAL A 191 39.11 40.76 9.41
C VAL A 191 37.74 41.40 9.79
N GLU A 192 37.72 41.86 11.02
CA GLU A 192 37.06 43.04 11.64
C GLU A 192 35.58 43.06 12.01
N ALA A 193 35.42 43.19 13.29
CA ALA A 193 34.25 43.65 14.03
C ALA A 193 33.79 45.06 13.69
N ARG A 194 32.47 45.26 13.73
CA ARG A 194 31.86 46.52 14.13
C ARG A 194 30.55 46.25 14.86
N ASP A 195 30.54 46.72 16.09
CA ASP A 195 29.35 46.89 16.93
C ASP A 195 28.36 47.87 16.27
N ASP A 196 27.08 47.62 16.34
CA ASP A 196 26.11 48.69 16.62
C ASP A 196 24.82 48.12 17.25
N GLU A 197 24.42 48.81 18.29
CA GLU A 197 23.23 48.55 19.10
C GLU A 197 21.94 49.06 18.40
N GLY A 198 20.81 48.36 18.62
CA GLY A 198 19.52 48.90 18.23
C GLY A 198 18.34 48.05 18.75
N ALA A 199 17.79 48.48 19.86
CA ALA A 199 16.62 47.94 20.50
C ALA A 199 15.34 48.12 19.68
N GLY A 200 14.43 47.13 19.71
CA GLY A 200 13.08 47.25 19.15
C GLY A 200 12.15 46.13 19.65
N THR A 201 11.44 46.46 20.73
CA THR A 201 10.33 45.71 21.32
C THR A 201 9.11 45.63 20.38
N GLY A 202 8.48 44.47 20.22
CA GLY A 202 7.18 44.36 19.55
C GLY A 202 6.55 42.97 19.76
N GLY A 203 5.48 42.97 20.52
CA GLY A 203 4.73 41.91 21.09
C GLY A 203 4.21 40.84 20.14
N VAL A 204 4.06 39.66 20.70
CA VAL A 204 3.39 38.52 20.10
C VAL A 204 2.08 38.32 20.85
N GLU A 205 0.98 38.72 20.22
CA GLU A 205 -0.36 38.39 20.68
C GLU A 205 -0.81 37.05 20.09
N ASP A 206 -1.27 36.20 20.98
CA ASP A 206 -2.28 35.16 20.90
C ASP A 206 -2.72 34.64 19.51
N LEU A 207 -2.40 33.36 19.25
CA LEU A 207 -3.17 32.53 18.33
C LEU A 207 -3.83 31.39 19.10
N VAL A 208 -5.12 31.57 19.24
CA VAL A 208 -6.16 30.73 19.82
C VAL A 208 -6.11 29.29 19.36
N ARG A 209 -6.02 28.36 20.30
CA ARG A 209 -6.28 26.93 20.08
C ARG A 209 -7.79 26.66 20.04
N PRO A 210 -8.33 25.92 19.03
CA PRO A 210 -9.67 25.41 19.13
C PRO A 210 -9.72 24.21 20.09
N ARG A 211 -10.63 24.26 21.04
CA ARG A 211 -11.00 23.13 21.91
C ARG A 211 -11.86 22.16 21.10
N ILE A 212 -11.46 20.90 21.12
CA ILE A 212 -12.28 19.78 20.65
C ILE A 212 -13.21 19.39 21.81
N ALA A 213 -14.50 19.37 21.53
CA ALA A 213 -15.53 18.75 22.34
C ALA A 213 -15.77 17.32 21.86
#